data_90662187c1b4bb1cd88fdee82be21f7b
#
_entry.id   90662187c1b4bb1cd88fdee82be21f7b
#
_cell.length_a   1.000
_cell.length_b   1.000
_cell.length_c   1.000
_cell.angle_alpha   90.00
_cell.angle_beta   90.00
_cell.angle_gamma   90.00
#
_symmetry.space_group_name_H-M   'P 1'
#
loop_
_entity.id
_entity.type
_entity.pdbx_description
1 polymer ?
#
loop_
_entity_poly.entity_id
_entity_poly.type
_entity_poly.pdbx_seq_one_letter_code
_entity_poly.pdbx_strand_id
1 'polypeptide(L)'
;MTNVEKSSRTGVELIWGLKATPTLRWDGNATFSRNRIREFTEYVDDWDNGGQQAFPLGTTHLAFSPGLIANSQLTWQPGNFTFHLVSSYTGKQYIDNTASNSRALNAWLVNHLKAEYSVQTRLLKKITCNLQINNLFNEAYESNAWVYSYILGGKRYAMDGFFPQAGRHFMAGVDILF
;
A
#
# COMPACT_ATOMS: atom_id res chain seq x y z
N MET A 1 4.28 21.73 -4.49
CA MET A 1 3.71 21.29 -3.17
C MET A 1 3.10 22.51 -2.53
N THR A 2 1.83 22.46 -2.16
CA THR A 2 1.14 23.56 -1.49
C THR A 2 0.93 23.18 -0.02
N ASN A 3 1.24 24.06 0.91
CA ASN A 3 0.94 23.86 2.32
C ASN A 3 -0.58 23.87 2.53
N VAL A 4 -1.09 22.93 3.27
CA VAL A 4 -2.51 22.81 3.61
C VAL A 4 -2.72 23.42 4.99
N GLU A 5 -3.48 24.51 5.07
CA GLU A 5 -3.66 25.26 6.32
C GLU A 5 -4.49 24.52 7.36
N LYS A 6 -5.52 23.78 6.94
CA LYS A 6 -6.47 23.11 7.84
C LYS A 6 -6.65 21.66 7.41
N SER A 7 -6.03 20.72 8.11
CA SER A 7 -6.23 19.29 7.91
C SER A 7 -6.53 18.58 9.23
N SER A 8 -7.26 17.48 9.15
CA SER A 8 -7.56 16.60 10.28
C SER A 8 -7.33 15.15 9.91
N ARG A 9 -6.72 14.40 10.82
CA ARG A 9 -6.55 12.95 10.73
C ARG A 9 -7.07 12.34 12.02
N THR A 10 -8.00 11.43 11.89
CA THR A 10 -8.56 10.65 13.02
C THR A 10 -8.66 9.20 12.61
N GLY A 11 -8.45 8.29 13.55
CA GLY A 11 -8.54 6.87 13.23
C GLY A 11 -8.47 5.99 14.46
N VAL A 12 -8.66 4.71 14.20
CA VAL A 12 -8.52 3.62 15.17
C VAL A 12 -7.61 2.59 14.56
N GLU A 13 -6.64 2.14 15.32
CA GLU A 13 -5.76 1.04 14.96
C GLU A 13 -6.06 -0.15 15.86
N LEU A 14 -6.23 -1.31 15.23
CA LEU A 14 -6.39 -2.60 15.89
C LEU A 14 -5.15 -3.44 15.59
N ILE A 15 -4.56 -4.03 16.63
CA ILE A 15 -3.43 -4.96 16.51
C ILE A 15 -3.80 -6.23 17.26
N TRP A 16 -3.53 -7.38 16.67
CA TRP A 16 -3.79 -8.67 17.32
C TRP A 16 -2.68 -9.67 17.05
N GLY A 17 -2.55 -10.62 17.98
CA GLY A 17 -1.68 -11.79 17.87
C GLY A 17 -2.34 -12.95 18.58
N LEU A 18 -2.73 -13.97 17.81
CA LEU A 18 -3.41 -15.17 18.31
C LEU A 18 -2.59 -16.42 18.03
N LYS A 19 -2.24 -17.15 19.07
CA LYS A 19 -1.67 -18.50 18.97
C LYS A 19 -2.81 -19.50 19.01
N ALA A 20 -3.33 -19.90 17.84
CA ALA A 20 -4.48 -20.80 17.72
C ALA A 20 -4.13 -22.24 18.13
N THR A 21 -2.89 -22.69 17.83
CA THR A 21 -2.33 -23.99 18.26
C THR A 21 -0.84 -23.83 18.59
N PRO A 22 -0.15 -24.85 19.14
CA PRO A 22 1.30 -24.79 19.34
C PRO A 22 2.10 -24.47 18.06
N THR A 23 1.55 -24.82 16.89
CA THR A 23 2.21 -24.68 15.58
C THR A 23 1.58 -23.61 14.69
N LEU A 24 0.43 -23.02 15.06
CA LEU A 24 -0.29 -22.05 14.24
C LEU A 24 -0.48 -20.73 14.98
N ARG A 25 -0.01 -19.65 14.39
CA ARG A 25 -0.13 -18.29 14.89
C ARG A 25 -0.69 -17.36 13.81
N TRP A 26 -1.58 -16.47 14.23
CA TRP A 26 -2.13 -15.43 13.39
C TRP A 26 -1.88 -14.06 14.01
N ASP A 27 -1.14 -13.22 13.31
CA ASP A 27 -0.86 -11.83 13.67
C ASP A 27 -1.48 -10.90 12.64
N GLY A 28 -1.86 -9.70 13.05
CA GLY A 28 -2.36 -8.72 12.12
C GLY A 28 -2.57 -7.36 12.73
N ASN A 29 -2.83 -6.40 11.84
CA ASN A 29 -3.27 -5.06 12.20
C ASN A 29 -4.27 -4.54 11.18
N ALA A 30 -5.10 -3.61 11.60
CA ALA A 30 -6.02 -2.87 10.74
C ALA A 30 -6.14 -1.42 11.25
N THR A 31 -5.92 -0.47 10.36
CA THR A 31 -6.03 0.97 10.63
C THR A 31 -7.20 1.53 9.84
N PHE A 32 -8.23 1.97 10.55
CA PHE A 32 -9.36 2.71 10.00
C PHE A 32 -9.10 4.18 10.22
N SER A 33 -9.07 4.98 9.16
CA SER A 33 -8.74 6.39 9.26
C SER A 33 -9.67 7.28 8.43
N ARG A 34 -9.85 8.51 8.90
CA ARG A 34 -10.54 9.58 8.18
C ARG A 34 -9.61 10.78 8.08
N ASN A 35 -9.16 11.04 6.85
CA ASN A 35 -8.16 12.05 6.54
C ASN A 35 -8.81 13.13 5.66
N ARG A 36 -8.94 14.37 6.17
CA ARG A 36 -9.68 15.45 5.52
C ARG A 36 -8.86 16.74 5.49
N ILE A 37 -9.05 17.48 4.40
CA ILE A 37 -8.61 18.86 4.28
C ILE A 37 -9.87 19.73 4.29
N ARG A 38 -9.86 20.84 5.02
CA ARG A 38 -10.94 21.82 5.01
C ARG A 38 -10.50 23.01 4.12
N GLU A 39 -11.49 23.57 3.43
CA GLU A 39 -11.29 24.78 2.61
C GLU A 39 -10.16 24.63 1.56
N PHE A 40 -10.07 23.42 0.95
CA PHE A 40 -9.05 23.17 -0.07
C PHE A 40 -9.34 23.96 -1.35
N THR A 41 -8.33 24.62 -1.87
CA THR A 41 -8.34 25.29 -3.19
C THR A 41 -7.30 24.62 -4.07
N GLU A 42 -7.74 24.11 -5.21
CA GLU A 42 -6.83 23.61 -6.24
C GLU A 42 -6.34 24.78 -7.10
N TYR A 43 -5.04 24.83 -7.34
CA TYR A 43 -4.42 25.78 -8.26
C TYR A 43 -3.97 25.04 -9.50
N VAL A 44 -4.47 25.48 -10.66
CA VAL A 44 -4.22 24.86 -11.96
C VAL A 44 -3.44 25.86 -12.82
N ASP A 45 -2.33 25.45 -13.41
CA ASP A 45 -1.51 26.29 -14.26
C ASP A 45 -2.29 26.75 -15.48
N ASP A 46 -2.30 28.06 -15.75
CA ASP A 46 -2.95 28.69 -16.90
C ASP A 46 -1.90 29.05 -17.96
N TRP A 47 -1.83 28.23 -18.99
CA TRP A 47 -0.86 28.43 -20.07
C TRP A 47 -1.32 29.46 -21.10
N ASP A 48 -2.60 29.84 -21.08
CA ASP A 48 -3.11 30.86 -21.99
C ASP A 48 -2.76 32.28 -21.51
N ASN A 49 -2.90 32.52 -20.18
CA ASN A 49 -2.74 33.84 -19.59
C ASN A 49 -1.52 33.96 -18.65
N GLY A 50 -0.86 32.83 -18.36
CA GLY A 50 0.19 32.72 -17.35
C GLY A 50 -0.37 32.66 -15.92
N GLY A 51 0.46 32.21 -14.99
CA GLY A 51 0.07 32.03 -13.58
C GLY A 51 -0.82 30.82 -13.33
N GLN A 52 -1.73 30.94 -12.36
CA GLN A 52 -2.61 29.84 -11.94
C GLN A 52 -4.05 30.32 -11.74
N GLN A 53 -5.01 29.46 -12.09
CA GLN A 53 -6.41 29.65 -11.73
C GLN A 53 -6.73 28.88 -10.44
N ALA A 54 -7.48 29.50 -9.55
CA ALA A 54 -7.88 28.94 -8.26
C ALA A 54 -9.30 28.34 -8.34
N PHE A 55 -9.44 27.08 -7.92
CA PHE A 55 -10.70 26.35 -7.87
C PHE A 55 -11.00 25.93 -6.42
N PRO A 56 -11.88 26.64 -5.69
CA PRO A 56 -12.28 26.25 -4.34
C PRO A 56 -13.10 24.95 -4.36
N LEU A 57 -12.62 23.91 -3.67
CA LEU A 57 -13.26 22.59 -3.61
C LEU A 57 -13.89 22.28 -2.25
N GLY A 58 -13.68 23.15 -1.24
CA GLY A 58 -14.22 22.95 0.11
C GLY A 58 -13.53 21.82 0.85
N THR A 59 -14.29 20.90 1.46
CA THR A 59 -13.73 19.80 2.22
C THR A 59 -13.44 18.61 1.32
N THR A 60 -12.17 18.19 1.27
CA THR A 60 -11.68 17.09 0.43
C THR A 60 -10.97 16.01 1.24
N HIS A 61 -10.52 14.95 0.56
CA HIS A 61 -9.66 13.91 1.13
C HIS A 61 -8.18 14.27 0.97
N LEU A 62 -7.37 13.85 1.94
CA LEU A 62 -5.91 13.91 1.79
C LEU A 62 -5.46 12.91 0.72
N ALA A 63 -4.52 13.35 -0.12
CA ALA A 63 -3.84 12.49 -1.07
C ALA A 63 -3.08 11.37 -0.36
N PHE A 64 -2.98 10.19 -0.99
CA PHE A 64 -2.27 9.01 -0.51
C PHE A 64 -2.59 8.65 0.96
N SER A 65 -3.85 8.83 1.34
CA SER A 65 -4.32 8.60 2.71
C SER A 65 -5.59 7.74 2.66
N PRO A 66 -5.45 6.42 2.43
CA PRO A 66 -6.60 5.51 2.34
C PRO A 66 -7.33 5.42 3.68
N GLY A 67 -8.64 5.15 3.62
CA GLY A 67 -9.47 5.01 4.82
C GLY A 67 -9.29 3.70 5.57
N LEU A 68 -8.69 2.68 4.92
CA LEU A 68 -8.39 1.38 5.50
C LEU A 68 -7.06 0.86 4.99
N ILE A 69 -6.18 0.49 5.92
CA ILE A 69 -4.98 -0.31 5.67
C ILE A 69 -5.04 -1.51 6.62
N ALA A 70 -4.78 -2.71 6.13
CA ALA A 70 -4.75 -3.90 6.97
C ALA A 70 -3.65 -4.85 6.50
N ASN A 71 -2.99 -5.50 7.48
CA ASN A 71 -2.03 -6.56 7.23
C ASN A 71 -2.37 -7.76 8.09
N SER A 72 -2.14 -8.95 7.54
CA SER A 72 -2.36 -10.23 8.21
C SER A 72 -1.21 -11.17 7.90
N GLN A 73 -0.69 -11.84 8.89
CA GLN A 73 0.31 -12.88 8.75
C GLN A 73 -0.15 -14.14 9.46
N LEU A 74 -0.34 -15.21 8.70
CA LEU A 74 -0.56 -16.55 9.22
C LEU A 74 0.76 -17.30 9.18
N THR A 75 1.23 -17.76 10.33
CA THR A 75 2.46 -18.56 10.48
C THR A 75 2.10 -19.97 10.93
N TRP A 76 2.50 -20.97 10.15
CA TRP A 76 2.33 -22.39 10.47
C TRP A 76 3.67 -23.10 10.50
N GLN A 77 3.98 -23.77 11.61
CA GLN A 77 5.29 -24.40 11.91
C GLN A 77 5.18 -25.90 12.19
N PRO A 78 4.92 -26.75 11.16
CA PRO A 78 4.91 -28.20 11.33
C PRO A 78 6.34 -28.77 11.29
N GLY A 79 6.89 -29.14 12.43
CA GLY A 79 8.23 -29.74 12.54
C GLY A 79 9.32 -28.79 12.07
N ASN A 80 10.08 -29.20 11.05
CA ASN A 80 11.19 -28.45 10.48
C ASN A 80 10.76 -27.41 9.41
N PHE A 81 9.48 -27.38 9.08
CA PHE A 81 8.92 -26.41 8.11
C PHE A 81 8.34 -25.19 8.82
N THR A 82 8.46 -24.05 8.17
CA THR A 82 7.71 -22.83 8.53
C THR A 82 7.09 -22.25 7.28
N PHE A 83 5.78 -22.00 7.33
CA PHE A 83 5.05 -21.34 6.26
C PHE A 83 4.51 -20.00 6.76
N HIS A 84 4.70 -18.96 5.96
CA HIS A 84 4.13 -17.64 6.21
C HIS A 84 3.24 -17.24 5.04
N LEU A 85 1.96 -17.04 5.30
CA LEU A 85 1.07 -16.35 4.37
C LEU A 85 0.88 -14.92 4.87
N VAL A 86 1.38 -13.97 4.10
CA VAL A 86 1.27 -12.53 4.39
C VAL A 86 0.28 -11.90 3.41
N SER A 87 -0.73 -11.24 3.93
CA SER A 87 -1.76 -10.54 3.16
C SER A 87 -1.73 -9.05 3.51
N SER A 88 -1.66 -8.18 2.51
CA SER A 88 -1.66 -6.72 2.67
C SER A 88 -2.79 -6.12 1.86
N TYR A 89 -3.64 -5.37 2.52
CA TYR A 89 -4.76 -4.63 1.94
C TYR A 89 -4.56 -3.13 2.09
N THR A 90 -4.77 -2.40 1.01
CA THR A 90 -4.85 -0.95 1.02
C THR A 90 -6.13 -0.52 0.33
N GLY A 91 -6.95 0.26 1.01
CA GLY A 91 -8.20 0.81 0.47
C GLY A 91 -7.94 1.84 -0.64
N LYS A 92 -9.01 2.21 -1.34
CA LYS A 92 -8.98 3.27 -2.34
C LYS A 92 -8.32 4.54 -1.77
N GLN A 93 -7.47 5.18 -2.55
CA GLN A 93 -6.83 6.44 -2.20
C GLN A 93 -6.80 7.40 -3.39
N TYR A 94 -6.82 8.70 -3.10
CA TYR A 94 -6.73 9.73 -4.13
C TYR A 94 -5.27 10.09 -4.40
N ILE A 95 -4.94 10.39 -5.65
CA ILE A 95 -3.57 10.74 -6.07
C ILE A 95 -3.23 12.17 -5.64
N ASP A 96 -4.25 13.04 -5.59
CA ASP A 96 -4.14 14.43 -5.16
C ASP A 96 -5.23 14.81 -4.14
N ASN A 97 -5.21 16.04 -3.69
CA ASN A 97 -6.14 16.54 -2.69
C ASN A 97 -7.48 16.99 -3.25
N THR A 98 -7.79 16.77 -4.53
CA THR A 98 -9.06 17.19 -5.15
C THR A 98 -10.22 16.27 -4.81
N ALA A 99 -9.94 15.05 -4.33
CA ALA A 99 -10.93 14.00 -4.10
C ALA A 99 -11.69 13.58 -5.38
N SER A 100 -11.07 13.78 -6.56
CA SER A 100 -11.64 13.36 -7.83
C SER A 100 -11.54 11.84 -8.03
N ASN A 101 -12.65 11.20 -8.39
CA ASN A 101 -12.65 9.76 -8.68
C ASN A 101 -11.83 9.38 -9.91
N SER A 102 -11.64 10.29 -10.86
CA SER A 102 -10.75 10.07 -12.00
C SER A 102 -9.25 10.14 -11.64
N ARG A 103 -8.94 10.58 -10.41
CA ARG A 103 -7.59 10.73 -9.88
C ARG A 103 -7.45 9.90 -8.60
N ALA A 104 -7.69 8.61 -8.75
CA ALA A 104 -7.66 7.70 -7.62
C ALA A 104 -7.01 6.37 -8.01
N LEU A 105 -6.34 5.76 -7.04
CA LEU A 105 -5.87 4.39 -7.08
C LEU A 105 -6.94 3.48 -6.50
N ASN A 106 -7.21 2.37 -7.16
CA ASN A 106 -8.13 1.36 -6.66
C ASN A 106 -7.62 0.69 -5.38
N ALA A 107 -8.52 0.15 -4.59
CA ALA A 107 -8.14 -0.73 -3.49
C ALA A 107 -7.51 -2.01 -4.05
N TRP A 108 -6.54 -2.56 -3.31
CA TRP A 108 -5.86 -3.80 -3.68
C TRP A 108 -5.62 -4.70 -2.47
N LEU A 109 -5.51 -6.01 -2.74
CA LEU A 109 -5.16 -7.04 -1.78
C LEU A 109 -4.07 -7.93 -2.39
N VAL A 110 -2.88 -7.90 -1.81
CA VAL A 110 -1.75 -8.71 -2.28
C VAL A 110 -1.37 -9.73 -1.22
N ASN A 111 -1.09 -10.95 -1.68
CA ASN A 111 -0.71 -12.07 -0.82
C ASN A 111 0.67 -12.57 -1.22
N HIS A 112 1.49 -12.88 -0.21
CA HIS A 112 2.82 -13.46 -0.36
C HIS A 112 2.88 -14.77 0.43
N LEU A 113 3.49 -15.79 -0.14
CA LEU A 113 3.74 -17.06 0.54
C LEU A 113 5.23 -17.27 0.67
N LYS A 114 5.72 -17.55 1.88
CA LYS A 114 7.10 -17.97 2.15
C LYS A 114 7.07 -19.34 2.80
N ALA A 115 7.90 -20.24 2.30
CA ALA A 115 8.14 -21.56 2.88
C ALA A 115 9.60 -21.67 3.27
N GLU A 116 9.89 -22.16 4.47
CA GLU A 116 11.22 -22.38 4.99
C GLU A 116 11.34 -23.83 5.46
N TYR A 117 12.48 -24.44 5.19
CA TYR A 117 12.88 -25.74 5.74
C TYR A 117 14.20 -25.58 6.47
N SER A 118 14.22 -25.89 7.76
CA SER A 118 15.39 -25.74 8.63
C SER A 118 15.86 -27.08 9.15
N VAL A 119 17.16 -27.34 9.05
CA VAL A 119 17.79 -28.54 9.58
C VAL A 119 19.04 -28.21 10.40
N GLN A 120 19.22 -28.85 11.51
CA GLN A 120 20.45 -28.82 12.29
C GLN A 120 21.38 -29.94 11.84
N THR A 121 22.67 -29.68 11.71
CA THR A 121 23.68 -30.65 11.29
C THR A 121 24.79 -30.71 12.33
N ARG A 122 25.64 -31.76 12.26
CA ARG A 122 26.79 -31.87 13.17
C ARG A 122 27.91 -30.88 12.87
N LEU A 123 28.03 -30.42 11.62
CA LEU A 123 29.09 -29.53 11.16
C LEU A 123 28.68 -28.08 11.22
N LEU A 124 27.39 -27.79 11.03
CA LEU A 124 26.80 -26.44 11.00
C LEU A 124 25.70 -26.37 12.03
N LYS A 125 25.55 -25.23 12.70
CA LYS A 125 24.47 -25.07 13.68
C LYS A 125 23.09 -25.19 13.04
N LYS A 126 22.90 -24.59 11.87
CA LYS A 126 21.61 -24.60 11.18
C LYS A 126 21.78 -24.30 9.69
N ILE A 127 21.05 -25.01 8.85
CA ILE A 127 20.83 -24.68 7.44
C ILE A 127 19.34 -24.40 7.26
N THR A 128 18.99 -23.29 6.62
CA THR A 128 17.60 -22.96 6.26
C THR A 128 17.51 -22.69 4.77
N CYS A 129 16.74 -23.53 4.06
CA CYS A 129 16.34 -23.26 2.69
C CYS A 129 15.03 -22.51 2.69
N ASN A 130 14.90 -21.44 1.90
CA ASN A 130 13.68 -20.67 1.80
C ASN A 130 13.25 -20.51 0.34
N LEU A 131 11.93 -20.50 0.14
CA LEU A 131 11.27 -20.21 -1.13
C LEU A 131 10.17 -19.19 -0.85
N GLN A 132 10.13 -18.11 -1.63
CA GLN A 132 9.12 -17.07 -1.51
C GLN A 132 8.42 -16.85 -2.85
N ILE A 133 7.09 -16.81 -2.80
CA ILE A 133 6.22 -16.45 -3.92
C ILE A 133 5.60 -15.09 -3.57
N ASN A 134 6.03 -14.05 -4.25
CA ASN A 134 5.46 -12.72 -4.11
C ASN A 134 4.29 -12.58 -5.06
N ASN A 135 3.27 -11.83 -4.61
CA ASN A 135 2.04 -11.62 -5.35
C ASN A 135 1.43 -12.97 -5.83
N LEU A 136 1.08 -13.83 -4.87
CA LEU A 136 0.65 -15.23 -5.07
C LEU A 136 -0.47 -15.36 -6.10
N PHE A 137 -1.44 -14.44 -6.11
CA PHE A 137 -2.60 -14.47 -6.99
C PHE A 137 -2.43 -13.64 -8.27
N ASN A 138 -1.23 -13.05 -8.47
CA ASN A 138 -0.91 -12.22 -9.64
C ASN A 138 -1.84 -11.01 -9.78
N GLU A 139 -2.15 -10.34 -8.67
CA GLU A 139 -2.96 -9.13 -8.64
C GLU A 139 -2.25 -8.02 -9.43
N ALA A 140 -2.98 -7.36 -10.33
CA ALA A 140 -2.49 -6.19 -11.05
C ALA A 140 -2.93 -4.93 -10.29
N TYR A 141 -1.96 -4.18 -9.75
CA TYR A 141 -2.26 -3.00 -8.96
C TYR A 141 -1.18 -1.93 -9.07
N GLU A 142 -1.57 -0.70 -8.78
CA GLU A 142 -0.68 0.46 -8.67
C GLU A 142 -0.67 0.94 -7.22
N SER A 143 0.53 1.14 -6.67
CA SER A 143 0.71 1.65 -5.31
C SER A 143 0.91 3.16 -5.27
N ASN A 144 1.24 3.77 -6.40
CA ASN A 144 1.51 5.20 -6.53
C ASN A 144 1.14 5.70 -7.93
N ALA A 145 0.95 7.01 -8.05
CA ALA A 145 0.70 7.71 -9.31
C ALA A 145 1.03 9.21 -9.15
N TRP A 146 1.07 9.93 -10.24
CA TRP A 146 1.16 11.38 -10.26
C TRP A 146 0.11 11.97 -11.19
N VAL A 147 -0.26 13.21 -10.97
CA VAL A 147 -1.17 13.97 -11.82
C VAL A 147 -0.69 15.41 -11.93
N TYR A 148 -0.82 15.97 -13.13
CA TYR A 148 -0.58 17.37 -13.44
C TYR A 148 -1.76 17.92 -14.24
N SER A 149 -2.27 19.09 -13.87
CA SER A 149 -3.39 19.76 -14.55
C SER A 149 -2.97 21.12 -15.04
N TYR A 150 -3.46 21.48 -16.23
CA TYR A 150 -3.21 22.77 -16.86
C TYR A 150 -4.40 23.22 -17.71
N ILE A 151 -4.46 24.49 -18.04
CA ILE A 151 -5.44 25.11 -18.91
C ILE A 151 -4.71 25.56 -20.18
N LEU A 152 -5.25 25.20 -21.34
CA LEU A 152 -4.76 25.59 -22.65
C LEU A 152 -5.94 25.72 -23.63
N GLY A 153 -6.01 26.83 -24.39
CA GLY A 153 -7.12 27.13 -25.30
C GLY A 153 -8.46 27.25 -24.57
N GLY A 154 -8.47 27.78 -23.33
CA GLY A 154 -9.64 27.89 -22.48
C GLY A 154 -10.18 26.56 -21.96
N LYS A 155 -9.48 25.44 -22.15
CA LYS A 155 -9.89 24.09 -21.70
C LYS A 155 -8.92 23.55 -20.68
N ARG A 156 -9.45 22.82 -19.69
CA ARG A 156 -8.66 22.11 -18.70
C ARG A 156 -8.24 20.74 -19.21
N TYR A 157 -6.97 20.42 -19.07
CA TYR A 157 -6.35 19.13 -19.36
C TYR A 157 -5.74 18.55 -18.08
N ALA A 158 -5.57 17.25 -18.06
CA ALA A 158 -4.82 16.53 -17.04
C ALA A 158 -3.90 15.51 -17.72
N MET A 159 -2.70 15.41 -17.19
CA MET A 159 -1.75 14.31 -17.47
C MET A 159 -1.56 13.53 -16.19
N ASP A 160 -1.52 12.22 -16.29
CA ASP A 160 -1.26 11.33 -15.16
C ASP A 160 -0.30 10.21 -15.56
N GLY A 161 0.29 9.58 -14.55
CA GLY A 161 1.12 8.40 -14.73
C GLY A 161 1.00 7.52 -13.49
N PHE A 162 0.80 6.22 -13.73
CA PHE A 162 0.64 5.20 -12.71
C PHE A 162 1.89 4.35 -12.60
N PHE A 163 2.20 3.87 -11.39
CA PHE A 163 3.35 3.00 -11.12
C PHE A 163 2.86 1.59 -10.80
N PRO A 164 2.73 0.72 -11.85
CA PRO A 164 2.31 -0.66 -11.65
C PRO A 164 3.35 -1.44 -10.85
N GLN A 165 2.87 -2.29 -9.99
CA GLN A 165 3.70 -3.17 -9.19
C GLN A 165 3.96 -4.50 -9.92
N ALA A 166 5.02 -5.20 -9.49
CA ALA A 166 5.40 -6.46 -10.09
C ALA A 166 4.30 -7.51 -9.92
N GLY A 167 4.03 -8.25 -10.98
CA GLY A 167 3.20 -9.44 -10.95
C GLY A 167 3.83 -10.55 -10.10
N ARG A 168 3.30 -11.77 -10.20
CA ARG A 168 3.85 -12.91 -9.47
C ARG A 168 5.32 -13.14 -9.82
N HIS A 169 6.16 -13.26 -8.78
CA HIS A 169 7.57 -13.60 -8.94
C HIS A 169 8.07 -14.44 -7.77
N PHE A 170 9.20 -15.11 -7.97
CA PHE A 170 9.74 -16.11 -7.06
C PHE A 170 11.13 -15.69 -6.59
N MET A 171 11.43 -16.01 -5.34
CA MET A 171 12.77 -15.86 -4.76
C MET A 171 13.11 -17.15 -4.00
N ALA A 172 14.36 -17.59 -4.09
CA ALA A 172 14.87 -18.71 -3.32
C ALA A 172 16.21 -18.31 -2.66
N GLY A 173 16.47 -18.86 -1.48
CA GLY A 173 17.69 -18.59 -0.73
C GLY A 173 18.05 -19.73 0.19
N VAL A 174 19.33 -19.71 0.63
CA VAL A 174 19.86 -20.62 1.64
C VAL A 174 20.62 -19.79 2.68
N ASP A 175 20.25 -19.96 3.94
CA ASP A 175 20.91 -19.35 5.08
C ASP A 175 21.71 -20.43 5.83
N ILE A 176 22.97 -20.17 6.13
CA ILE A 176 23.87 -21.10 6.83
C ILE A 176 24.39 -20.43 8.10
N LEU A 177 24.13 -21.06 9.23
CA LEU A 177 24.66 -20.66 10.54
C LEU A 177 25.77 -21.64 10.96
N PHE A 178 26.95 -21.10 11.23
CA PHE A 178 28.13 -21.84 11.68
C PHE A 178 28.21 -21.96 13.20
#